data_b602553625e6e9cbef54ab8a99722cf3
#
_entry.id   b602553625e6e9cbef54ab8a99722cf3
#
_cell.length_a   1.000
_cell.length_b   1.000
_cell.length_c   1.000
_cell.angle_alpha   90.00
_cell.angle_beta   90.00
_cell.angle_gamma   90.00
#
_symmetry.space_group_name_H-M   'P 1'
#
loop_
_entity.id
_entity.type
_entity.pdbx_description
1 polymer ?
#
loop_
_entity_poly.entity_id
_entity_poly.type
_entity_poly.pdbx_seq_one_letter_code
_entity_poly.pdbx_strand_id
1 'polypeptide(L)'
;MDPVRNPFAPGAGSNPPELAGRHAIIEDARVAIERALLCKPSRSQMFLGLRGVGKTVLLNTVENMAMDRGHLTSSIEAPEKKPLGEQLLPRIHQVLRKLSIIENAKAKTHDAMRALRSFASVFKLEYGDMAIAVDPEVGVADSGDLENDLPELFVRVGEAAKAAGKAWTLLIDEVQYLNEKDLAALIVSLHKITQKELPVLFFGAGLPQVAALSGDAKSYAERLFHYPEVGALSEKDAKAAIRQPILDEGAKIDDDALAEIVLKTNGYPYFLQEWGHQSWNLASGDTITLNDTQQAEKETLVRLDQGFFKVRFDRLTPKEREYVIAMAKLGNGPYRSSDIADALGETPQSLGPRRAQIISKGMVYSPSHGDVAFTVPMFNDYLLRNLANLG
;
A
#
# COMPACT_ATOMS: atom_id res chain seq x y z
N MET A 1 -4.31 -32.25 -8.76
CA MET A 1 -4.69 -32.14 -7.32
C MET A 1 -6.10 -31.59 -7.18
N ASP A 2 -6.68 -31.63 -5.97
CA ASP A 2 -8.04 -31.07 -5.75
C ASP A 2 -7.99 -29.51 -5.78
N PRO A 3 -8.67 -28.85 -6.72
CA PRO A 3 -8.68 -27.38 -6.79
C PRO A 3 -9.33 -26.70 -5.58
N VAL A 4 -10.19 -27.39 -4.84
CA VAL A 4 -10.84 -26.85 -3.62
C VAL A 4 -9.83 -26.71 -2.48
N ARG A 5 -8.81 -27.55 -2.46
CA ARG A 5 -7.72 -27.55 -1.47
C ARG A 5 -6.51 -26.72 -1.91
N ASN A 6 -6.60 -26.00 -3.04
CA ASN A 6 -5.49 -25.19 -3.53
C ASN A 6 -5.14 -24.09 -2.52
N PRO A 7 -3.94 -24.12 -1.92
CA PRO A 7 -3.57 -23.13 -0.90
C PRO A 7 -3.30 -21.74 -1.48
N PHE A 8 -3.04 -21.64 -2.78
CA PHE A 8 -2.69 -20.39 -3.43
C PHE A 8 -3.93 -19.59 -3.82
N ALA A 9 -3.98 -18.33 -3.41
CA ALA A 9 -5.09 -17.42 -3.65
C ALA A 9 -4.59 -16.14 -4.35
N PRO A 10 -4.29 -16.20 -5.67
CA PRO A 10 -3.90 -15.01 -6.40
C PRO A 10 -5.06 -14.02 -6.43
N GLY A 11 -4.86 -12.83 -5.87
CA GLY A 11 -5.88 -11.78 -5.81
C GLY A 11 -5.38 -10.54 -5.10
N ALA A 12 -6.08 -9.43 -5.29
CA ALA A 12 -5.76 -8.18 -4.61
C ALA A 12 -6.13 -8.27 -3.12
N GLY A 13 -5.14 -8.12 -2.23
CA GLY A 13 -5.36 -8.12 -0.78
C GLY A 13 -5.65 -9.47 -0.15
N SER A 14 -5.65 -10.57 -0.93
CA SER A 14 -5.76 -11.91 -0.38
C SER A 14 -4.53 -12.23 0.48
N ASN A 15 -4.76 -12.75 1.69
CA ASN A 15 -3.66 -13.20 2.53
C ASN A 15 -3.01 -14.44 1.91
N PRO A 16 -1.72 -14.39 1.59
CA PRO A 16 -1.02 -15.60 1.17
C PRO A 16 -0.94 -16.57 2.36
N PRO A 17 -0.85 -17.87 2.11
CA PRO A 17 -0.73 -18.85 3.18
C PRO A 17 0.57 -18.68 3.99
N GLU A 18 1.61 -18.10 3.40
CA GLU A 18 2.91 -17.85 4.03
C GLU A 18 3.39 -16.41 3.74
N LEU A 19 3.71 -15.66 4.81
CA LEU A 19 4.31 -14.31 4.74
C LEU A 19 5.85 -14.37 4.76
N ALA A 20 6.41 -15.22 3.90
CA ALA A 20 7.85 -15.44 3.81
C ALA A 20 8.63 -14.13 3.60
N GLY A 21 9.80 -14.03 4.23
CA GLY A 21 10.72 -12.91 4.01
C GLY A 21 10.26 -11.55 4.60
N ARG A 22 9.22 -11.52 5.43
CA ARG A 22 8.69 -10.27 6.03
C ARG A 22 8.87 -10.19 7.54
N HIS A 23 9.51 -11.18 8.16
CA HIS A 23 9.64 -11.30 9.62
C HIS A 23 10.23 -10.04 10.29
N ALA A 24 11.29 -9.45 9.73
CA ALA A 24 11.92 -8.26 10.30
C ALA A 24 10.96 -7.06 10.30
N ILE A 25 10.23 -6.82 9.19
CA ILE A 25 9.27 -5.72 9.07
C ILE A 25 8.10 -5.91 10.04
N ILE A 26 7.61 -7.15 10.17
CA ILE A 26 6.52 -7.50 11.07
C ILE A 26 6.97 -7.34 12.53
N GLU A 27 8.19 -7.75 12.87
CA GLU A 27 8.74 -7.59 14.23
C GLU A 27 8.92 -6.10 14.60
N ASP A 28 9.44 -5.28 13.70
CA ASP A 28 9.56 -3.84 13.90
C ASP A 28 8.19 -3.18 14.11
N ALA A 29 7.18 -3.61 13.35
CA ALA A 29 5.81 -3.14 13.52
C ALA A 29 5.24 -3.58 14.88
N ARG A 30 5.47 -4.83 15.30
CA ARG A 30 5.05 -5.37 16.61
C ARG A 30 5.62 -4.54 17.76
N VAL A 31 6.92 -4.26 17.70
CA VAL A 31 7.59 -3.43 18.72
C VAL A 31 7.00 -2.02 18.74
N ALA A 32 6.73 -1.41 17.59
CA ALA A 32 6.13 -0.08 17.51
C ALA A 32 4.72 -0.05 18.14
N ILE A 33 3.90 -1.07 17.86
CA ILE A 33 2.55 -1.23 18.43
C ILE A 33 2.63 -1.31 19.96
N GLU A 34 3.48 -2.16 20.52
CA GLU A 34 3.62 -2.31 21.99
C GLU A 34 4.12 -1.02 22.65
N ARG A 35 5.06 -0.32 22.01
CA ARG A 35 5.58 0.97 22.52
C ARG A 35 4.52 2.06 22.57
N ALA A 36 3.62 2.11 21.56
CA ALA A 36 2.54 3.10 21.50
C ALA A 36 1.59 2.97 22.71
N LEU A 37 1.23 1.76 23.14
CA LEU A 37 0.44 1.54 24.36
C LEU A 37 1.11 2.07 25.64
N LEU A 38 2.43 2.09 25.64
CA LEU A 38 3.23 2.61 26.77
C LEU A 38 3.49 4.13 26.64
N CYS A 39 2.87 4.81 25.65
CA CYS A 39 3.13 6.20 25.30
C CYS A 39 4.62 6.48 25.01
N LYS A 40 5.39 5.48 24.57
CA LYS A 40 6.78 5.62 24.19
C LYS A 40 6.91 5.94 22.70
N PRO A 41 7.66 6.98 22.31
CA PRO A 41 7.82 7.35 20.91
C PRO A 41 8.32 6.17 20.07
N SER A 42 7.69 5.96 18.92
CA SER A 42 8.11 5.03 17.88
C SER A 42 7.99 5.72 16.53
N ARG A 43 8.90 5.41 15.61
CA ARG A 43 8.76 5.92 14.24
C ARG A 43 7.57 5.25 13.59
N SER A 44 6.74 6.06 12.96
CA SER A 44 5.73 5.57 12.01
C SER A 44 6.43 4.92 10.82
N GLN A 45 5.77 3.96 10.15
CA GLN A 45 6.38 3.20 9.06
C GLN A 45 5.60 3.39 7.76
N MET A 46 6.32 3.51 6.65
CA MET A 46 5.76 3.51 5.30
C MET A 46 6.37 2.37 4.49
N PHE A 47 5.58 1.34 4.20
CA PHE A 47 5.98 0.18 3.41
C PHE A 47 6.07 0.56 1.94
N LEU A 48 7.29 0.63 1.41
CA LEU A 48 7.53 1.07 0.04
C LEU A 48 7.80 -0.12 -0.88
N GLY A 49 7.15 -0.15 -2.01
CA GLY A 49 7.39 -1.20 -3.00
C GLY A 49 6.47 -1.10 -4.21
N LEU A 50 6.79 -1.87 -5.23
CA LEU A 50 6.01 -1.94 -6.46
C LEU A 50 4.64 -2.60 -6.22
N ARG A 51 3.78 -2.62 -7.23
CA ARG A 51 2.46 -3.26 -7.15
C ARG A 51 2.60 -4.79 -7.13
N GLY A 52 1.86 -5.48 -6.24
CA GLY A 52 1.87 -6.94 -6.15
C GLY A 52 2.97 -7.54 -5.26
N VAL A 53 3.75 -6.71 -4.52
CA VAL A 53 4.75 -7.19 -3.56
C VAL A 53 4.19 -7.54 -2.18
N GLY A 54 2.87 -7.36 -1.97
CA GLY A 54 2.20 -7.72 -0.71
C GLY A 54 2.09 -6.58 0.32
N LYS A 55 2.18 -5.30 -0.07
CA LYS A 55 2.06 -4.16 0.87
C LYS A 55 0.72 -4.12 1.61
N THR A 56 -0.39 -4.27 0.88
CA THR A 56 -1.75 -4.31 1.47
C THR A 56 -1.90 -5.46 2.46
N VAL A 57 -1.35 -6.64 2.11
CA VAL A 57 -1.34 -7.81 3.01
C VAL A 57 -0.56 -7.50 4.28
N LEU A 58 0.58 -6.85 4.15
CA LEU A 58 1.40 -6.45 5.29
C LEU A 58 0.67 -5.43 6.18
N LEU A 59 -0.03 -4.44 5.59
CA LEU A 59 -0.87 -3.50 6.34
C LEU A 59 -1.99 -4.22 7.10
N ASN A 60 -2.69 -5.16 6.46
CA ASN A 60 -3.74 -5.96 7.10
C ASN A 60 -3.18 -6.79 8.26
N THR A 61 -2.00 -7.38 8.09
CA THR A 61 -1.31 -8.13 9.16
C THR A 61 -1.02 -7.22 10.34
N VAL A 62 -0.48 -6.03 10.09
CA VAL A 62 -0.18 -5.02 11.12
C VAL A 62 -1.46 -4.52 11.80
N GLU A 63 -2.55 -4.32 11.05
CA GLU A 63 -3.85 -3.94 11.61
C GLU A 63 -4.36 -5.00 12.59
N ASN A 64 -4.35 -6.29 12.19
CA ASN A 64 -4.76 -7.39 13.04
C ASN A 64 -3.89 -7.46 14.32
N MET A 65 -2.58 -7.35 14.18
CA MET A 65 -1.67 -7.31 15.34
C MET A 65 -1.99 -6.15 16.29
N ALA A 66 -2.31 -4.96 15.76
CA ALA A 66 -2.68 -3.80 16.57
C ALA A 66 -4.02 -4.05 17.30
N MET A 67 -5.01 -4.60 16.61
CA MET A 67 -6.30 -4.96 17.22
C MET A 67 -6.14 -6.00 18.33
N ASP A 68 -5.35 -7.04 18.13
CA ASP A 68 -5.08 -8.09 19.12
C ASP A 68 -4.40 -7.53 20.38
N ARG A 69 -3.64 -6.43 20.25
CA ARG A 69 -3.02 -5.70 21.36
C ARG A 69 -3.93 -4.62 21.96
N GLY A 70 -5.17 -4.52 21.49
CA GLY A 70 -6.19 -3.63 22.02
C GLY A 70 -6.10 -2.19 21.53
N HIS A 71 -5.40 -1.94 20.41
CA HIS A 71 -5.46 -0.66 19.72
C HIS A 71 -6.83 -0.44 19.08
N LEU A 72 -7.23 0.81 18.95
CA LEU A 72 -8.27 1.23 18.04
C LEU A 72 -7.64 1.46 16.66
N THR A 73 -8.14 0.80 15.64
CA THR A 73 -7.57 0.91 14.30
C THR A 73 -8.48 1.70 13.37
N SER A 74 -7.87 2.35 12.40
CA SER A 74 -8.53 3.04 11.30
C SER A 74 -7.75 2.76 10.03
N SER A 75 -8.36 2.03 9.09
CA SER A 75 -7.76 1.67 7.81
C SER A 75 -8.48 2.38 6.68
N ILE A 76 -7.73 3.02 5.79
CA ILE A 76 -8.24 3.69 4.59
C ILE A 76 -7.30 3.41 3.41
N GLU A 77 -7.86 3.44 2.20
CA GLU A 77 -7.11 3.55 0.96
C GLU A 77 -7.10 5.03 0.55
N ALA A 78 -5.91 5.57 0.24
CA ALA A 78 -5.79 6.97 -0.13
C ALA A 78 -6.63 7.28 -1.38
N PRO A 79 -7.50 8.28 -1.33
CA PRO A 79 -8.43 8.55 -2.43
C PRO A 79 -7.74 9.25 -3.59
N GLU A 80 -7.99 8.80 -4.81
CA GLU A 80 -7.47 9.46 -6.02
C GLU A 80 -8.07 10.86 -6.24
N LYS A 81 -9.26 11.16 -5.71
CA LYS A 81 -10.02 12.38 -6.04
C LYS A 81 -10.69 13.08 -4.85
N LYS A 82 -10.66 12.49 -3.66
CA LYS A 82 -11.29 13.07 -2.47
C LYS A 82 -10.24 13.59 -1.49
N PRO A 83 -10.52 14.68 -0.77
CA PRO A 83 -9.64 15.14 0.30
C PRO A 83 -9.47 14.07 1.39
N LEU A 84 -8.28 14.00 1.98
CA LEU A 84 -7.99 13.08 3.09
C LEU A 84 -8.95 13.28 4.27
N GLY A 85 -9.33 14.53 4.56
CA GLY A 85 -10.26 14.85 5.64
C GLY A 85 -11.60 14.13 5.54
N GLU A 86 -12.17 13.99 4.33
CA GLU A 86 -13.42 13.24 4.11
C GLU A 86 -13.32 11.77 4.50
N GLN A 87 -12.16 11.16 4.29
CA GLN A 87 -11.91 9.75 4.62
C GLN A 87 -11.62 9.55 6.12
N LEU A 88 -10.90 10.49 6.71
CA LEU A 88 -10.53 10.42 8.14
C LEU A 88 -11.70 10.67 9.06
N LEU A 89 -12.59 11.59 8.70
CA LEU A 89 -13.70 12.04 9.53
C LEU A 89 -14.55 10.88 10.08
N PRO A 90 -15.11 9.94 9.28
CA PRO A 90 -15.89 8.82 9.78
C PRO A 90 -15.05 7.84 10.63
N ARG A 91 -13.78 7.69 10.31
CA ARG A 91 -12.87 6.79 11.04
C ARG A 91 -12.56 7.34 12.44
N ILE A 92 -12.23 8.61 12.52
CA ILE A 92 -12.01 9.30 13.80
C ILE A 92 -13.27 9.26 14.66
N HIS A 93 -14.44 9.52 14.08
CA HIS A 93 -15.70 9.42 14.80
C HIS A 93 -15.92 8.02 15.40
N GLN A 94 -15.66 6.95 14.63
CA GLN A 94 -15.75 5.57 15.13
C GLN A 94 -14.81 5.31 16.31
N VAL A 95 -13.57 5.82 16.23
CA VAL A 95 -12.59 5.74 17.32
C VAL A 95 -13.11 6.44 18.57
N LEU A 96 -13.58 7.69 18.43
CA LEU A 96 -14.12 8.47 19.54
C LEU A 96 -15.36 7.83 20.16
N ARG A 97 -16.25 7.24 19.36
CA ARG A 97 -17.40 6.47 19.89
C ARG A 97 -16.96 5.30 20.76
N LYS A 98 -15.93 4.55 20.34
CA LYS A 98 -15.38 3.46 21.16
C LYS A 98 -14.72 3.97 22.44
N LEU A 99 -14.11 5.14 22.41
CA LEU A 99 -13.50 5.77 23.60
C LEU A 99 -14.55 6.35 24.56
N SER A 100 -15.70 6.81 24.07
CA SER A 100 -16.74 7.47 24.89
C SER A 100 -17.39 6.58 25.95
N ILE A 101 -17.29 5.26 25.79
CA ILE A 101 -17.79 4.28 26.77
C ILE A 101 -16.83 4.03 27.94
N ILE A 102 -15.59 4.52 27.83
CA ILE A 102 -14.55 4.35 28.84
C ILE A 102 -14.59 5.54 29.81
N GLU A 103 -14.89 5.28 31.09
CA GLU A 103 -15.17 6.32 32.09
C GLU A 103 -14.08 7.38 32.18
N ASN A 104 -12.81 6.96 32.31
CA ASN A 104 -11.66 7.87 32.45
C ASN A 104 -11.37 8.70 31.17
N ALA A 105 -11.96 8.35 30.04
CA ALA A 105 -11.78 9.05 28.77
C ALA A 105 -12.93 9.97 28.39
N LYS A 106 -14.08 9.93 29.08
CA LYS A 106 -15.30 10.65 28.69
C LYS A 106 -15.09 12.14 28.44
N ALA A 107 -14.41 12.84 29.35
CA ALA A 107 -14.18 14.28 29.20
C ALA A 107 -13.30 14.57 27.97
N LYS A 108 -12.16 13.88 27.81
CA LYS A 108 -11.27 14.06 26.67
C LYS A 108 -11.90 13.63 25.35
N THR A 109 -12.73 12.60 25.39
CA THR A 109 -13.48 12.15 24.19
C THR A 109 -14.53 13.17 23.79
N HIS A 110 -15.19 13.81 24.75
CA HIS A 110 -16.14 14.90 24.49
C HIS A 110 -15.44 16.10 23.83
N ASP A 111 -14.30 16.53 24.35
CA ASP A 111 -13.49 17.59 23.74
C ASP A 111 -13.05 17.23 22.32
N ALA A 112 -12.61 15.99 22.10
CA ALA A 112 -12.22 15.50 20.77
C ALA A 112 -13.41 15.44 19.79
N MET A 113 -14.62 15.10 20.27
CA MET A 113 -15.86 15.15 19.46
C MET A 113 -16.22 16.58 19.05
N ARG A 114 -16.04 17.56 19.95
CA ARG A 114 -16.27 18.98 19.64
C ARG A 114 -15.28 19.49 18.59
N ALA A 115 -14.01 19.15 18.72
CA ALA A 115 -12.98 19.47 17.71
C ALA A 115 -13.30 18.80 16.35
N LEU A 116 -13.73 17.54 16.35
CA LEU A 116 -14.16 16.84 15.15
C LEU A 116 -15.33 17.53 14.46
N ARG A 117 -16.30 18.05 15.23
CA ARG A 117 -17.43 18.81 14.69
C ARG A 117 -17.00 20.14 14.10
N SER A 118 -16.07 20.87 14.75
CA SER A 118 -15.50 22.11 14.22
C SER A 118 -14.82 21.85 12.87
N PHE A 119 -13.96 20.83 12.82
CA PHE A 119 -13.28 20.40 11.60
C PHE A 119 -14.28 20.06 10.48
N ALA A 120 -15.29 19.24 10.76
CA ALA A 120 -16.32 18.88 9.78
C ALA A 120 -17.07 20.12 9.23
N SER A 121 -17.40 21.08 10.10
CA SER A 121 -18.12 22.29 9.73
C SER A 121 -17.33 23.19 8.81
N VAL A 122 -16.04 23.42 9.12
CA VAL A 122 -15.17 24.33 8.34
C VAL A 122 -14.84 23.76 6.97
N PHE A 123 -14.58 22.46 6.90
CA PHE A 123 -14.31 21.79 5.62
C PHE A 123 -15.59 21.40 4.86
N LYS A 124 -16.80 21.76 5.39
CA LYS A 124 -18.12 21.45 4.80
C LYS A 124 -18.28 19.97 4.46
N LEU A 125 -17.77 19.11 5.34
CA LEU A 125 -17.84 17.67 5.15
C LEU A 125 -19.21 17.16 5.55
N GLU A 126 -19.91 16.52 4.61
CA GLU A 126 -21.18 15.88 4.89
C GLU A 126 -20.98 14.57 5.64
N TYR A 127 -21.75 14.41 6.70
CA TYR A 127 -21.61 13.27 7.61
C TYR A 127 -22.65 12.16 7.37
N GLY A 128 -23.38 12.19 6.27
CA GLY A 128 -24.51 11.29 6.04
C GLY A 128 -25.49 11.35 7.24
N ASP A 129 -26.04 10.21 7.63
CA ASP A 129 -26.96 10.10 8.77
C ASP A 129 -26.29 10.14 10.17
N MET A 130 -24.97 10.39 10.25
CA MET A 130 -24.27 10.44 11.52
C MET A 130 -24.24 11.87 12.09
N ALA A 131 -25.25 12.23 12.88
CA ALA A 131 -25.22 13.48 13.65
C ALA A 131 -24.16 13.40 14.76
N ILE A 132 -23.15 14.30 14.73
CA ILE A 132 -22.31 14.54 15.90
C ILE A 132 -23.11 15.39 16.86
N ALA A 133 -23.63 14.77 17.92
CA ALA A 133 -24.57 15.38 18.89
C ALA A 133 -23.85 16.27 19.93
N VAL A 134 -22.86 17.07 19.51
CA VAL A 134 -22.12 18.03 20.35
C VAL A 134 -21.96 19.35 19.62
N ASP A 135 -21.86 20.45 20.34
CA ASP A 135 -21.55 21.75 19.75
C ASP A 135 -20.07 21.85 19.33
N PRO A 136 -19.73 22.58 18.26
CA PRO A 136 -18.36 22.79 17.84
C PRO A 136 -17.56 23.56 18.91
N GLU A 137 -16.25 23.31 18.98
CA GLU A 137 -15.33 24.06 19.84
C GLU A 137 -14.70 25.20 19.02
N VAL A 138 -15.07 26.43 19.33
CA VAL A 138 -14.53 27.60 18.65
C VAL A 138 -13.03 27.76 18.95
N GLY A 139 -12.23 28.01 17.93
CA GLY A 139 -10.77 28.19 18.04
C GLY A 139 -9.98 26.87 18.06
N VAL A 140 -10.60 25.73 17.77
CA VAL A 140 -9.93 24.43 17.70
C VAL A 140 -10.32 23.71 16.42
N ALA A 141 -9.35 23.41 15.58
CA ALA A 141 -9.52 22.73 14.28
C ALA A 141 -10.59 23.39 13.38
N ASP A 142 -10.65 24.73 13.38
CA ASP A 142 -11.68 25.53 12.70
C ASP A 142 -11.12 26.66 11.82
N SER A 143 -9.82 26.65 11.51
CA SER A 143 -9.19 27.68 10.70
C SER A 143 -9.46 27.55 9.20
N GLY A 144 -9.84 26.40 8.72
CA GLY A 144 -10.00 26.07 7.29
C GLY A 144 -8.70 25.75 6.59
N ASP A 145 -7.58 25.69 7.31
CA ASP A 145 -6.30 25.22 6.82
C ASP A 145 -6.01 23.81 7.36
N LEU A 146 -5.92 22.85 6.45
CA LEU A 146 -5.76 21.43 6.82
C LEU A 146 -4.45 21.18 7.60
N GLU A 147 -3.36 21.90 7.28
CA GLU A 147 -2.09 21.77 8.00
C GLU A 147 -2.14 22.26 9.45
N ASN A 148 -3.08 23.14 9.77
CA ASN A 148 -3.32 23.63 11.13
C ASN A 148 -4.35 22.75 11.86
N ASP A 149 -5.45 22.44 11.20
CA ASP A 149 -6.63 21.83 11.84
C ASP A 149 -6.48 20.33 12.08
N LEU A 150 -5.89 19.59 11.13
CA LEU A 150 -5.69 18.15 11.27
C LEU A 150 -4.76 17.78 12.44
N PRO A 151 -3.62 18.47 12.65
CA PRO A 151 -2.78 18.23 13.83
C PRO A 151 -3.48 18.48 15.16
N GLU A 152 -4.34 19.49 15.25
CA GLU A 152 -5.12 19.77 16.47
C GLU A 152 -6.11 18.65 16.74
N LEU A 153 -6.85 18.22 15.71
CA LEU A 153 -7.77 17.10 15.81
C LEU A 153 -7.04 15.81 16.26
N PHE A 154 -5.88 15.50 15.67
CA PHE A 154 -5.10 14.32 16.04
C PHE A 154 -4.63 14.37 17.51
N VAL A 155 -4.22 15.53 17.98
CA VAL A 155 -3.86 15.74 19.41
C VAL A 155 -5.05 15.42 20.31
N ARG A 156 -6.25 15.94 20.01
CA ARG A 156 -7.44 15.67 20.82
C ARG A 156 -7.79 14.18 20.85
N VAL A 157 -7.70 13.51 19.69
CA VAL A 157 -7.91 12.04 19.61
C VAL A 157 -6.88 11.29 20.42
N GLY A 158 -5.60 11.67 20.29
CA GLY A 158 -4.49 11.05 21.04
C GLY A 158 -4.61 11.25 22.55
N GLU A 159 -5.04 12.43 23.02
CA GLU A 159 -5.32 12.69 24.45
C GLU A 159 -6.48 11.82 24.97
N ALA A 160 -7.55 11.66 24.18
CA ALA A 160 -8.65 10.78 24.53
C ALA A 160 -8.23 9.31 24.59
N ALA A 161 -7.41 8.85 23.63
CA ALA A 161 -6.85 7.50 23.63
C ALA A 161 -5.96 7.26 24.86
N LYS A 162 -5.07 8.22 25.17
CA LYS A 162 -4.21 8.18 26.36
C LYS A 162 -5.01 8.08 27.66
N ALA A 163 -6.04 8.89 27.81
CA ALA A 163 -6.92 8.86 28.97
C ALA A 163 -7.67 7.52 29.11
N ALA A 164 -7.96 6.85 28.00
CA ALA A 164 -8.58 5.54 27.96
C ALA A 164 -7.61 4.37 28.22
N GLY A 165 -6.30 4.63 28.34
CA GLY A 165 -5.28 3.56 28.36
C GLY A 165 -5.25 2.75 27.05
N LYS A 166 -5.58 3.38 25.93
CA LYS A 166 -5.63 2.80 24.58
C LYS A 166 -4.64 3.52 23.66
N ALA A 167 -4.36 2.91 22.53
CA ALA A 167 -3.67 3.56 21.42
C ALA A 167 -4.57 3.59 20.17
N TRP A 168 -4.31 4.56 19.29
CA TRP A 168 -4.94 4.64 17.98
C TRP A 168 -3.91 4.36 16.89
N THR A 169 -4.19 3.39 16.04
CA THR A 169 -3.35 3.07 14.87
C THR A 169 -4.10 3.44 13.59
N LEU A 170 -3.52 4.38 12.85
CA LEU A 170 -4.00 4.79 11.53
C LEU A 170 -3.20 4.06 10.46
N LEU A 171 -3.90 3.41 9.53
CA LEU A 171 -3.28 2.72 8.38
C LEU A 171 -3.80 3.36 7.08
N ILE A 172 -2.88 3.72 6.18
CA ILE A 172 -3.23 4.29 4.87
C ILE A 172 -2.52 3.50 3.78
N ASP A 173 -3.29 2.84 2.91
CA ASP A 173 -2.76 2.23 1.69
C ASP A 173 -2.71 3.23 0.54
N GLU A 174 -1.88 2.96 -0.47
CA GLU A 174 -1.71 3.76 -1.69
C GLU A 174 -1.40 5.25 -1.43
N VAL A 175 -0.55 5.53 -0.43
CA VAL A 175 -0.20 6.89 0.06
C VAL A 175 0.23 7.85 -1.08
N GLN A 176 0.77 7.35 -2.20
CA GLN A 176 1.15 8.18 -3.36
C GLN A 176 -0.02 8.89 -4.03
N TYR A 177 -1.26 8.55 -3.72
CA TYR A 177 -2.45 9.26 -4.22
C TYR A 177 -2.87 10.44 -3.35
N LEU A 178 -2.27 10.62 -2.17
CA LEU A 178 -2.45 11.84 -1.40
C LEU A 178 -1.83 13.01 -2.17
N ASN A 179 -2.56 14.10 -2.29
CA ASN A 179 -1.99 15.34 -2.81
C ASN A 179 -0.97 15.94 -1.80
N GLU A 180 -0.18 16.88 -2.23
CA GLU A 180 0.88 17.48 -1.42
C GLU A 180 0.36 18.09 -0.12
N LYS A 181 -0.80 18.76 -0.14
CA LYS A 181 -1.40 19.39 1.04
C LYS A 181 -1.87 18.35 2.06
N ASP A 182 -2.54 17.29 1.58
CA ASP A 182 -3.00 16.20 2.44
C ASP A 182 -1.82 15.45 3.09
N LEU A 183 -0.77 15.20 2.30
CA LEU A 183 0.44 14.55 2.80
C LEU A 183 1.19 15.44 3.81
N ALA A 184 1.32 16.74 3.53
CA ALA A 184 1.93 17.71 4.45
C ALA A 184 1.16 17.78 5.78
N ALA A 185 -0.16 17.89 5.74
CA ALA A 185 -1.01 17.92 6.93
C ALA A 185 -0.90 16.64 7.77
N LEU A 186 -0.84 15.47 7.12
CA LEU A 186 -0.62 14.19 7.79
C LEU A 186 0.75 14.16 8.49
N ILE A 187 1.82 14.57 7.79
CA ILE A 187 3.19 14.61 8.34
C ILE A 187 3.26 15.57 9.55
N VAL A 188 2.69 16.77 9.46
CA VAL A 188 2.64 17.74 10.58
C VAL A 188 1.87 17.14 11.76
N SER A 189 0.75 16.46 11.50
CA SER A 189 -0.05 15.81 12.54
C SER A 189 0.74 14.75 13.30
N LEU A 190 1.41 13.85 12.59
CA LEU A 190 2.21 12.78 13.18
C LEU A 190 3.43 13.33 13.93
N HIS A 191 4.05 14.39 13.43
CA HIS A 191 5.14 15.07 14.14
C HIS A 191 4.66 15.65 15.46
N LYS A 192 3.53 16.36 15.48
CA LYS A 192 2.94 16.95 16.70
C LYS A 192 2.54 15.89 17.72
N ILE A 193 2.01 14.75 17.26
CA ILE A 193 1.71 13.57 18.10
C ILE A 193 2.98 13.02 18.76
N THR A 194 4.05 12.86 17.97
CA THR A 194 5.34 12.34 18.47
C THR A 194 5.93 13.28 19.54
N GLN A 195 5.89 14.61 19.30
CA GLN A 195 6.39 15.61 20.27
C GLN A 195 5.60 15.61 21.59
N LYS A 196 4.32 15.26 21.55
CA LYS A 196 3.43 15.20 22.73
C LYS A 196 3.39 13.82 23.40
N GLU A 197 4.13 12.85 22.88
CA GLU A 197 4.16 11.46 23.38
C GLU A 197 2.74 10.88 23.51
N LEU A 198 1.93 11.09 22.49
CA LEU A 198 0.56 10.57 22.45
C LEU A 198 0.54 9.18 21.81
N PRO A 199 -0.36 8.27 22.27
CA PRO A 199 -0.42 6.89 21.80
C PRO A 199 -1.14 6.79 20.44
N VAL A 200 -0.56 7.42 19.43
CA VAL A 200 -1.04 7.36 18.04
C VAL A 200 0.11 6.88 17.17
N LEU A 201 -0.16 5.86 16.37
CA LEU A 201 0.82 5.23 15.48
C LEU A 201 0.28 5.23 14.06
N PHE A 202 1.18 5.38 13.10
CA PHE A 202 0.83 5.39 11.68
C PHE A 202 1.62 4.32 10.91
N PHE A 203 0.90 3.61 10.04
CA PHE A 203 1.48 2.75 9.02
C PHE A 203 0.93 3.16 7.65
N GLY A 204 1.82 3.43 6.73
CA GLY A 204 1.48 3.71 5.33
C GLY A 204 1.98 2.62 4.40
N ALA A 205 1.37 2.50 3.23
CA ALA A 205 1.92 1.73 2.13
C ALA A 205 1.82 2.51 0.83
N GLY A 206 2.84 2.37 -0.02
CA GLY A 206 2.85 3.10 -1.29
C GLY A 206 3.98 2.69 -2.24
N LEU A 207 4.04 3.37 -3.36
CA LEU A 207 5.12 3.23 -4.34
C LEU A 207 6.43 3.83 -3.79
N PRO A 208 7.60 3.41 -4.28
CA PRO A 208 8.91 3.88 -3.78
C PRO A 208 9.06 5.41 -3.77
N GLN A 209 8.42 6.12 -4.70
CA GLN A 209 8.44 7.58 -4.78
C GLN A 209 7.84 8.30 -3.56
N VAL A 210 7.07 7.62 -2.71
CA VAL A 210 6.46 8.22 -1.50
C VAL A 210 7.52 8.78 -0.56
N ALA A 211 8.70 8.18 -0.47
CA ALA A 211 9.78 8.72 0.36
C ALA A 211 10.21 10.11 -0.10
N ALA A 212 10.41 10.29 -1.42
CA ALA A 212 10.76 11.59 -2.00
C ALA A 212 9.62 12.60 -1.81
N LEU A 213 8.37 12.23 -2.15
CA LEU A 213 7.19 13.07 -1.96
C LEU A 213 7.02 13.53 -0.50
N SER A 214 7.33 12.67 0.45
CA SER A 214 7.28 13.02 1.88
C SER A 214 8.35 14.02 2.25
N GLY A 215 9.57 13.87 1.73
CA GLY A 215 10.69 14.80 1.92
C GLY A 215 10.43 16.17 1.29
N ASP A 216 9.84 16.20 0.10
CA ASP A 216 9.44 17.43 -0.61
C ASP A 216 8.33 18.16 0.17
N ALA A 217 7.34 17.42 0.68
CA ALA A 217 6.27 17.99 1.49
C ALA A 217 6.79 18.60 2.80
N LYS A 218 7.66 17.88 3.53
CA LYS A 218 8.29 18.34 4.78
C LYS A 218 9.69 17.73 4.94
N SER A 219 10.72 18.54 5.00
CA SER A 219 12.13 18.11 5.08
C SER A 219 12.47 17.22 6.28
N TYR A 220 11.70 17.25 7.35
CA TYR A 220 11.92 16.40 8.53
C TYR A 220 11.22 15.02 8.44
N ALA A 221 10.48 14.75 7.38
CA ALA A 221 9.75 13.48 7.19
C ALA A 221 10.70 12.27 7.24
N GLU A 222 11.92 12.39 6.72
CA GLU A 222 12.96 11.36 6.77
C GLU A 222 13.33 10.89 8.20
N ARG A 223 13.17 11.78 9.19
CA ARG A 223 13.41 11.46 10.60
C ARG A 223 12.16 10.97 11.33
N LEU A 224 10.98 11.30 10.80
CA LEU A 224 9.69 10.93 11.35
C LEU A 224 9.30 9.49 10.99
N PHE A 225 9.63 9.08 9.77
CA PHE A 225 9.26 7.77 9.24
C PHE A 225 10.45 6.81 9.13
N HIS A 226 10.13 5.53 9.26
CA HIS A 226 10.93 4.43 8.75
C HIS A 226 10.31 3.96 7.44
N TYR A 227 11.11 3.70 6.42
CA TYR A 227 10.68 3.33 5.07
C TYR A 227 11.16 1.91 4.71
N PRO A 228 10.54 0.83 5.27
CA PRO A 228 10.91 -0.52 4.90
C PRO A 228 10.59 -0.78 3.43
N GLU A 229 11.57 -1.28 2.69
CA GLU A 229 11.38 -1.71 1.32
C GLU A 229 10.70 -3.08 1.27
N VAL A 230 9.58 -3.16 0.56
CA VAL A 230 8.82 -4.37 0.32
C VAL A 230 8.98 -4.73 -1.15
N GLY A 231 9.93 -5.62 -1.43
CA GLY A 231 10.29 -6.04 -2.78
C GLY A 231 10.00 -7.51 -3.06
N ALA A 232 10.62 -8.02 -4.13
CA ALA A 232 10.65 -9.46 -4.42
C ALA A 232 11.26 -10.22 -3.23
N LEU A 233 10.86 -11.48 -3.08
CA LEU A 233 11.40 -12.36 -2.06
C LEU A 233 12.79 -12.84 -2.45
N SER A 234 13.64 -13.10 -1.47
CA SER A 234 14.89 -13.83 -1.72
C SER A 234 14.58 -15.22 -2.30
N GLU A 235 15.53 -15.85 -2.98
CA GLU A 235 15.34 -17.21 -3.52
C GLU A 235 14.88 -18.19 -2.42
N LYS A 236 15.48 -18.09 -1.23
CA LYS A 236 15.11 -18.91 -0.07
C LYS A 236 13.67 -18.68 0.35
N ASP A 237 13.27 -17.44 0.49
CA ASP A 237 11.92 -17.06 0.94
C ASP A 237 10.86 -17.36 -0.14
N ALA A 238 11.20 -17.17 -1.42
CA ALA A 238 10.34 -17.52 -2.55
C ALA A 238 10.09 -19.04 -2.61
N LYS A 239 11.14 -19.85 -2.38
CA LYS A 239 11.00 -21.30 -2.26
C LYS A 239 10.12 -21.70 -1.09
N ALA A 240 10.28 -21.05 0.07
CA ALA A 240 9.45 -21.30 1.25
C ALA A 240 7.99 -20.93 0.98
N ALA A 241 7.73 -19.76 0.35
CA ALA A 241 6.40 -19.27 0.02
C ALA A 241 5.60 -20.20 -0.91
N ILE A 242 6.26 -21.04 -1.70
CA ILE A 242 5.65 -22.07 -2.54
C ILE A 242 5.58 -23.41 -1.83
N ARG A 243 6.70 -23.88 -1.26
CA ARG A 243 6.81 -25.23 -0.71
C ARG A 243 5.96 -25.43 0.54
N GLN A 244 6.00 -24.48 1.48
CA GLN A 244 5.34 -24.65 2.76
C GLN A 244 3.82 -24.87 2.63
N PRO A 245 3.08 -24.02 1.89
CA PRO A 245 1.65 -24.21 1.68
C PRO A 245 1.28 -25.56 1.05
N ILE A 246 2.11 -26.05 0.12
CA ILE A 246 1.91 -27.35 -0.53
C ILE A 246 2.08 -28.48 0.48
N LEU A 247 3.09 -28.40 1.34
CA LEU A 247 3.33 -29.39 2.40
C LEU A 247 2.22 -29.39 3.46
N ASP A 248 1.71 -28.21 3.83
CA ASP A 248 0.63 -28.07 4.81
C ASP A 248 -0.67 -28.72 4.32
N GLU A 249 -0.89 -28.76 2.99
CA GLU A 249 -1.99 -29.50 2.36
C GLU A 249 -1.70 -31.00 2.14
N GLY A 250 -0.55 -31.50 2.60
CA GLY A 250 -0.14 -32.90 2.50
C GLY A 250 0.34 -33.32 1.11
N ALA A 251 0.63 -32.36 0.23
CA ALA A 251 1.17 -32.57 -1.10
C ALA A 251 2.69 -32.31 -1.15
N LYS A 252 3.32 -32.49 -2.31
CA LYS A 252 4.76 -32.31 -2.52
C LYS A 252 5.03 -31.50 -3.78
N ILE A 253 6.23 -30.97 -3.88
CA ILE A 253 6.76 -30.33 -5.07
C ILE A 253 8.22 -30.74 -5.28
N ASP A 254 8.59 -31.10 -6.51
CA ASP A 254 9.96 -31.45 -6.87
C ASP A 254 10.86 -30.19 -6.83
N ASP A 255 12.14 -30.38 -6.52
CA ASP A 255 13.09 -29.29 -6.37
C ASP A 255 13.33 -28.52 -7.68
N ASP A 256 13.31 -29.17 -8.81
CA ASP A 256 13.44 -28.57 -10.14
C ASP A 256 12.16 -27.78 -10.53
N ALA A 257 10.99 -28.30 -10.20
CA ALA A 257 9.70 -27.60 -10.36
C ALA A 257 9.68 -26.30 -9.55
N LEU A 258 10.12 -26.39 -8.30
CA LEU A 258 10.21 -25.24 -7.39
C LEU A 258 11.22 -24.19 -7.90
N ALA A 259 12.39 -24.65 -8.37
CA ALA A 259 13.41 -23.77 -8.92
C ALA A 259 12.90 -23.02 -10.19
N GLU A 260 12.17 -23.73 -11.05
CA GLU A 260 11.54 -23.14 -12.25
C GLU A 260 10.53 -22.04 -11.90
N ILE A 261 9.61 -22.29 -10.93
CA ILE A 261 8.66 -21.28 -10.48
C ILE A 261 9.40 -20.02 -9.97
N VAL A 262 10.42 -20.19 -9.13
CA VAL A 262 11.18 -19.09 -8.57
C VAL A 262 11.92 -18.30 -9.66
N LEU A 263 12.50 -18.99 -10.62
CA LEU A 263 13.20 -18.38 -11.78
C LEU A 263 12.23 -17.55 -12.62
N LYS A 264 11.06 -18.11 -13.00
CA LYS A 264 10.08 -17.44 -13.87
C LYS A 264 9.42 -16.22 -13.19
N THR A 265 9.24 -16.29 -11.89
CA THR A 265 8.61 -15.22 -11.12
C THR A 265 9.58 -14.18 -10.59
N ASN A 266 10.90 -14.42 -10.67
CA ASN A 266 11.93 -13.61 -10.02
C ASN A 266 11.62 -13.33 -8.52
N GLY A 267 11.00 -14.29 -7.83
CA GLY A 267 10.58 -14.15 -6.44
C GLY A 267 9.47 -13.13 -6.19
N TYR A 268 8.76 -12.69 -7.23
CA TYR A 268 7.71 -11.68 -7.10
C TYR A 268 6.44 -12.25 -6.49
N PRO A 269 5.98 -11.78 -5.30
CA PRO A 269 4.92 -12.45 -4.53
C PRO A 269 3.64 -12.73 -5.30
N TYR A 270 3.12 -11.75 -6.06
CA TYR A 270 1.90 -11.93 -6.83
C TYR A 270 2.06 -13.05 -7.89
N PHE A 271 3.19 -13.10 -8.58
CA PHE A 271 3.45 -14.12 -9.59
C PHE A 271 3.70 -15.50 -8.97
N LEU A 272 4.36 -15.55 -7.81
CA LEU A 272 4.49 -16.81 -7.05
C LEU A 272 3.11 -17.43 -6.75
N GLN A 273 2.13 -16.60 -6.32
CA GLN A 273 0.77 -17.07 -6.08
C GLN A 273 0.10 -17.57 -7.37
N GLU A 274 0.25 -16.87 -8.50
CA GLU A 274 -0.33 -17.28 -9.79
C GLU A 274 0.30 -18.58 -10.29
N TRP A 275 1.63 -18.70 -10.30
CA TRP A 275 2.33 -19.93 -10.71
C TRP A 275 2.01 -21.10 -9.78
N GLY A 276 2.05 -20.89 -8.47
CA GLY A 276 1.67 -21.90 -7.49
C GLY A 276 0.24 -22.40 -7.70
N HIS A 277 -0.71 -21.48 -7.89
CA HIS A 277 -2.11 -21.79 -8.15
C HIS A 277 -2.31 -22.65 -9.41
N GLN A 278 -1.68 -22.30 -10.52
CA GLN A 278 -1.82 -23.06 -11.77
C GLN A 278 -1.09 -24.40 -11.70
N SER A 279 0.11 -24.45 -11.11
CA SER A 279 0.85 -25.70 -10.95
C SER A 279 0.09 -26.70 -10.08
N TRP A 280 -0.55 -26.25 -8.99
CA TRP A 280 -1.41 -27.09 -8.18
C TRP A 280 -2.58 -27.65 -8.99
N ASN A 281 -3.30 -26.82 -9.73
CA ASN A 281 -4.48 -27.23 -10.47
C ASN A 281 -4.17 -28.20 -11.62
N LEU A 282 -2.98 -28.12 -12.22
CA LEU A 282 -2.56 -28.99 -13.33
C LEU A 282 -1.93 -30.30 -12.87
N ALA A 283 -1.39 -30.36 -11.66
CA ALA A 283 -0.78 -31.56 -11.15
C ALA A 283 -1.78 -32.71 -11.03
N SER A 284 -1.47 -33.84 -11.65
CA SER A 284 -2.34 -35.01 -11.71
C SER A 284 -2.23 -35.94 -10.49
N GLY A 285 -1.10 -35.87 -9.76
CA GLY A 285 -0.80 -36.68 -8.57
C GLY A 285 -0.82 -35.87 -7.28
N ASP A 286 -0.08 -36.35 -6.28
CA ASP A 286 0.18 -35.69 -4.99
C ASP A 286 1.47 -34.85 -5.00
N THR A 287 2.19 -34.84 -6.11
CA THR A 287 3.48 -34.14 -6.29
C THR A 287 3.43 -33.27 -7.52
N ILE A 288 3.80 -32.00 -7.37
CA ILE A 288 3.96 -31.06 -8.48
C ILE A 288 5.31 -31.31 -9.13
N THR A 289 5.30 -31.65 -10.41
CA THR A 289 6.52 -31.94 -11.20
C THR A 289 6.93 -30.77 -12.04
N LEU A 290 8.15 -30.80 -12.59
CA LEU A 290 8.64 -29.82 -13.54
C LEU A 290 7.75 -29.70 -14.80
N ASN A 291 7.19 -30.81 -15.28
CA ASN A 291 6.26 -30.79 -16.41
C ASN A 291 4.97 -30.04 -16.07
N ASP A 292 4.44 -30.20 -14.86
CA ASP A 292 3.23 -29.49 -14.42
C ASP A 292 3.49 -27.96 -14.37
N THR A 293 4.67 -27.55 -13.86
CA THR A 293 5.03 -26.11 -13.81
C THR A 293 5.26 -25.51 -15.19
N GLN A 294 5.83 -26.25 -16.12
CA GLN A 294 6.02 -25.78 -17.52
C GLN A 294 4.69 -25.67 -18.26
N GLN A 295 3.74 -26.55 -17.99
CA GLN A 295 2.36 -26.40 -18.51
C GLN A 295 1.64 -25.22 -17.84
N ALA A 296 1.80 -25.08 -16.53
CA ALA A 296 1.23 -23.96 -15.76
C ALA A 296 1.71 -22.58 -16.27
N GLU A 297 2.97 -22.47 -16.70
CA GLU A 297 3.50 -21.21 -17.26
C GLU A 297 2.64 -20.69 -18.40
N LYS A 298 2.27 -21.54 -19.34
CA LYS A 298 1.46 -21.11 -20.52
C LYS A 298 0.10 -20.58 -20.10
N GLU A 299 -0.60 -21.26 -19.22
CA GLU A 299 -1.90 -20.83 -18.71
C GLU A 299 -1.79 -19.57 -17.86
N THR A 300 -0.76 -19.49 -17.01
CA THR A 300 -0.49 -18.31 -16.16
C THR A 300 -0.24 -17.08 -17.02
N LEU A 301 0.61 -17.17 -18.05
CA LEU A 301 0.88 -16.04 -18.93
C LEU A 301 -0.39 -15.57 -19.67
N VAL A 302 -1.22 -16.49 -20.16
CA VAL A 302 -2.51 -16.13 -20.80
C VAL A 302 -3.41 -15.38 -19.83
N ARG A 303 -3.55 -15.87 -18.58
CA ARG A 303 -4.37 -15.22 -17.56
C ARG A 303 -3.84 -13.85 -17.16
N LEU A 304 -2.53 -13.74 -16.95
CA LEU A 304 -1.88 -12.45 -16.64
C LEU A 304 -2.04 -11.47 -17.80
N ASP A 305 -1.84 -11.90 -19.04
CA ASP A 305 -1.97 -11.06 -20.21
C ASP A 305 -3.41 -10.52 -20.35
N GLN A 306 -4.42 -11.37 -20.17
CA GLN A 306 -5.83 -10.98 -20.34
C GLN A 306 -6.41 -10.23 -19.14
N GLY A 307 -6.13 -10.68 -17.92
CA GLY A 307 -6.73 -10.17 -16.70
C GLY A 307 -5.94 -9.07 -16.02
N PHE A 308 -4.61 -9.19 -15.99
CA PHE A 308 -3.76 -8.31 -15.20
C PHE A 308 -3.10 -7.20 -16.04
N PHE A 309 -2.44 -7.55 -17.14
CA PHE A 309 -1.70 -6.59 -17.95
C PHE A 309 -2.62 -5.83 -18.93
N LYS A 310 -3.48 -6.53 -19.65
CA LYS A 310 -4.39 -5.91 -20.64
C LYS A 310 -5.30 -4.89 -19.99
N VAL A 311 -5.92 -5.20 -18.86
CA VAL A 311 -6.82 -4.28 -18.14
C VAL A 311 -6.12 -2.97 -17.78
N ARG A 312 -4.83 -3.02 -17.43
CA ARG A 312 -4.02 -1.82 -17.16
C ARG A 312 -3.69 -1.06 -18.44
N PHE A 313 -3.29 -1.78 -19.50
CA PHE A 313 -2.97 -1.18 -20.78
C PHE A 313 -4.20 -0.48 -21.40
N ASP A 314 -5.38 -1.04 -21.26
CA ASP A 314 -6.62 -0.48 -21.80
C ASP A 314 -7.05 0.84 -21.11
N ARG A 315 -6.55 1.15 -19.93
CA ARG A 315 -6.73 2.46 -19.27
C ARG A 315 -5.93 3.59 -19.92
N LEU A 316 -4.97 3.25 -20.76
CA LEU A 316 -4.11 4.22 -21.42
C LEU A 316 -4.77 4.75 -22.70
N THR A 317 -4.64 6.07 -22.92
CA THR A 317 -4.99 6.70 -24.18
C THR A 317 -4.03 6.25 -25.30
N PRO A 318 -4.37 6.40 -26.59
CA PRO A 318 -3.46 6.00 -27.67
C PRO A 318 -2.05 6.59 -27.54
N LYS A 319 -1.92 7.86 -27.18
CA LYS A 319 -0.62 8.52 -26.99
C LYS A 319 0.16 8.01 -25.77
N GLU A 320 -0.53 7.63 -24.70
CA GLU A 320 0.10 7.00 -23.54
C GLU A 320 0.54 5.56 -23.87
N ARG A 321 -0.22 4.82 -24.70
CA ARG A 321 0.19 3.49 -25.19
C ARG A 321 1.46 3.56 -26.02
N GLU A 322 1.55 4.53 -26.95
CA GLU A 322 2.78 4.78 -27.70
C GLU A 322 3.98 4.99 -26.76
N TYR A 323 3.79 5.76 -25.68
CA TYR A 323 4.85 6.04 -24.70
C TYR A 323 5.33 4.76 -24.00
N VAL A 324 4.42 3.95 -23.45
CA VAL A 324 4.82 2.72 -22.72
C VAL A 324 5.38 1.64 -23.68
N ILE A 325 4.92 1.61 -24.94
CA ILE A 325 5.48 0.74 -25.97
C ILE A 325 6.91 1.19 -26.34
N ALA A 326 7.15 2.50 -26.45
CA ALA A 326 8.50 3.02 -26.67
C ALA A 326 9.43 2.64 -25.53
N MET A 327 8.99 2.77 -24.27
CA MET A 327 9.74 2.28 -23.10
C MET A 327 10.10 0.80 -23.27
N ALA A 328 9.12 -0.06 -23.59
CA ALA A 328 9.36 -1.49 -23.72
C ALA A 328 10.39 -1.85 -24.81
N LYS A 329 10.40 -1.12 -25.92
CA LYS A 329 11.35 -1.31 -27.00
C LYS A 329 12.79 -0.89 -26.66
N LEU A 330 12.98 -0.05 -25.63
CA LEU A 330 14.30 0.35 -25.14
C LEU A 330 14.98 -0.73 -24.27
N GLY A 331 14.30 -1.86 -23.99
CA GLY A 331 14.84 -2.97 -23.21
C GLY A 331 14.44 -2.90 -21.73
N ASN A 332 15.37 -3.24 -20.84
CA ASN A 332 15.11 -3.25 -19.40
C ASN A 332 15.34 -1.87 -18.78
N GLY A 333 14.36 -1.41 -17.99
CA GLY A 333 14.43 -0.14 -17.26
C GLY A 333 15.35 -0.18 -16.03
N PRO A 334 15.48 0.94 -15.31
CA PRO A 334 14.78 2.20 -15.52
C PRO A 334 15.20 2.92 -16.82
N TYR A 335 14.28 3.68 -17.41
CA TYR A 335 14.45 4.35 -18.69
C TYR A 335 14.66 5.86 -18.49
N ARG A 336 15.60 6.47 -19.20
CA ARG A 336 15.74 7.92 -19.21
C ARG A 336 14.64 8.57 -20.04
N SER A 337 14.08 9.66 -19.52
CA SER A 337 13.06 10.41 -20.26
C SER A 337 13.53 10.96 -21.60
N SER A 338 14.84 11.24 -21.74
CA SER A 338 15.48 11.60 -23.01
C SER A 338 15.39 10.48 -24.04
N ASP A 339 15.71 9.25 -23.64
CA ASP A 339 15.77 8.11 -24.55
C ASP A 339 14.36 7.74 -25.06
N ILE A 340 13.35 7.90 -24.18
CA ILE A 340 11.94 7.72 -24.56
C ILE A 340 11.51 8.81 -25.57
N ALA A 341 11.97 10.06 -25.35
CA ALA A 341 11.67 11.17 -26.24
C ALA A 341 12.30 10.95 -27.62
N ASP A 342 13.55 10.54 -27.66
CA ASP A 342 14.27 10.21 -28.90
C ASP A 342 13.58 9.07 -29.68
N ALA A 343 13.14 8.02 -28.96
CA ALA A 343 12.42 6.90 -29.56
C ALA A 343 11.05 7.30 -30.15
N LEU A 344 10.42 8.36 -29.63
CA LEU A 344 9.15 8.89 -30.10
C LEU A 344 9.29 10.04 -31.12
N GLY A 345 10.53 10.54 -31.35
CA GLY A 345 10.77 11.73 -32.19
C GLY A 345 10.21 13.01 -31.59
N GLU A 346 10.13 13.09 -30.25
CA GLU A 346 9.60 14.22 -29.48
C GLU A 346 10.67 14.80 -28.55
N THR A 347 10.36 15.88 -27.84
CA THR A 347 11.25 16.44 -26.80
C THR A 347 10.82 15.96 -25.41
N PRO A 348 11.75 15.86 -24.43
CA PRO A 348 11.39 15.51 -23.05
C PRO A 348 10.34 16.46 -22.44
N GLN A 349 10.39 17.75 -22.80
CA GLN A 349 9.45 18.78 -22.34
C GLN A 349 8.02 18.55 -22.87
N SER A 350 7.88 18.17 -24.16
CA SER A 350 6.56 17.87 -24.75
C SER A 350 5.93 16.60 -24.15
N LEU A 351 6.76 15.65 -23.70
CA LEU A 351 6.32 14.41 -23.08
C LEU A 351 5.97 14.57 -21.59
N GLY A 352 6.38 15.64 -20.94
CA GLY A 352 6.16 15.89 -19.50
C GLY A 352 4.71 15.67 -19.05
N PRO A 353 3.71 16.32 -19.69
CA PRO A 353 2.30 16.13 -19.32
C PRO A 353 1.82 14.67 -19.52
N ARG A 354 2.25 14.01 -20.62
CA ARG A 354 1.91 12.62 -20.90
C ARG A 354 2.49 11.69 -19.84
N ARG A 355 3.78 11.87 -19.50
CA ARG A 355 4.45 11.15 -18.42
C ARG A 355 3.70 11.31 -17.08
N ALA A 356 3.32 12.54 -16.72
CA ALA A 356 2.59 12.81 -15.48
C ALA A 356 1.24 12.07 -15.44
N GLN A 357 0.51 12.01 -16.56
CA GLN A 357 -0.75 11.26 -16.65
C GLN A 357 -0.53 9.75 -16.50
N ILE A 358 0.53 9.19 -17.10
CA ILE A 358 0.83 7.75 -16.97
C ILE A 358 1.25 7.42 -15.53
N ILE A 359 1.99 8.32 -14.86
CA ILE A 359 2.32 8.19 -13.44
C ILE A 359 1.06 8.25 -12.58
N SER A 360 0.15 9.21 -12.82
CA SER A 360 -1.11 9.32 -12.06
C SER A 360 -2.00 8.08 -12.19
N LYS A 361 -1.95 7.39 -13.33
CA LYS A 361 -2.63 6.11 -13.56
C LYS A 361 -1.91 4.91 -12.89
N GLY A 362 -0.78 5.15 -12.24
CA GLY A 362 -0.01 4.12 -11.56
C GLY A 362 0.62 3.06 -12.47
N MET A 363 0.86 3.39 -13.75
CA MET A 363 1.50 2.48 -14.72
C MET A 363 3.02 2.54 -14.65
N VAL A 364 3.54 3.73 -14.43
CA VAL A 364 4.97 3.99 -14.26
C VAL A 364 5.20 4.85 -13.02
N TYR A 365 6.44 4.89 -12.56
CA TYR A 365 6.88 5.77 -11.48
C TYR A 365 8.25 6.35 -11.81
N SER A 366 8.70 7.34 -11.06
CA SER A 366 10.03 7.95 -11.19
C SER A 366 10.93 7.41 -10.09
N PRO A 367 11.84 6.46 -10.36
CA PRO A 367 12.77 5.97 -9.36
C PRO A 367 13.82 7.01 -8.98
N SER A 368 14.20 7.88 -9.92
CA SER A 368 15.11 9.01 -9.73
C SER A 368 14.76 10.15 -10.68
N HIS A 369 15.41 11.32 -10.49
CA HIS A 369 15.18 12.47 -11.36
C HIS A 369 15.53 12.16 -12.81
N GLY A 370 14.58 12.38 -13.71
CA GLY A 370 14.74 12.11 -15.14
C GLY A 370 14.46 10.67 -15.57
N ASP A 371 14.36 9.73 -14.63
CA ASP A 371 14.12 8.33 -14.91
C ASP A 371 12.65 7.94 -14.77
N VAL A 372 12.27 6.89 -15.49
CA VAL A 372 10.92 6.29 -15.47
C VAL A 372 11.05 4.77 -15.44
N ALA A 373 10.21 4.10 -14.65
CA ALA A 373 10.16 2.64 -14.61
C ALA A 373 8.71 2.14 -14.51
N PHE A 374 8.45 0.94 -14.95
CA PHE A 374 7.14 0.30 -14.76
C PHE A 374 6.90 -0.04 -13.30
N THR A 375 5.66 0.17 -12.84
CA THR A 375 5.24 -0.19 -11.48
C THR A 375 4.98 -1.69 -11.30
N VAL A 376 4.90 -2.42 -12.41
CA VAL A 376 4.62 -3.85 -12.44
C VAL A 376 5.73 -4.56 -13.22
N PRO A 377 6.46 -5.49 -12.61
CA PRO A 377 7.39 -6.36 -13.33
C PRO A 377 6.70 -7.18 -14.42
N MET A 378 7.46 -7.66 -15.39
CA MET A 378 6.96 -8.41 -16.56
C MET A 378 5.98 -7.66 -17.46
N PHE A 379 5.62 -6.39 -17.15
CA PHE A 379 4.77 -5.59 -18.04
C PHE A 379 5.50 -5.27 -19.35
N ASN A 380 6.82 -5.07 -19.28
CA ASN A 380 7.68 -4.94 -20.44
C ASN A 380 7.56 -6.16 -21.37
N ASP A 381 7.68 -7.36 -20.80
CA ASP A 381 7.59 -8.63 -21.54
C ASP A 381 6.20 -8.83 -22.17
N TYR A 382 5.15 -8.45 -21.42
CA TYR A 382 3.77 -8.44 -21.94
C TYR A 382 3.65 -7.56 -23.19
N LEU A 383 4.16 -6.32 -23.13
CA LEU A 383 4.10 -5.39 -24.26
C LEU A 383 4.85 -5.95 -25.47
N LEU A 384 6.04 -6.49 -25.26
CA LEU A 384 6.85 -7.06 -26.34
C LEU A 384 6.20 -8.30 -26.97
N ARG A 385 5.63 -9.20 -26.17
CA ARG A 385 4.94 -10.40 -26.68
C ARG A 385 3.68 -10.06 -27.49
N ASN A 386 3.01 -8.96 -27.17
CA ASN A 386 1.72 -8.60 -27.74
C ASN A 386 1.80 -7.44 -28.75
N LEU A 387 2.97 -6.98 -29.16
CA LEU A 387 3.12 -5.81 -30.05
C LEU A 387 2.24 -5.88 -31.32
N ALA A 388 2.11 -7.06 -31.92
CA ALA A 388 1.28 -7.24 -33.12
C ALA A 388 -0.23 -7.04 -32.89
N ASN A 389 -0.68 -7.16 -31.63
CA ASN A 389 -2.09 -7.07 -31.23
C ASN A 389 -2.42 -5.74 -30.53
N LEU A 390 -1.41 -4.92 -30.22
CA LEU A 390 -1.55 -3.69 -29.43
C LEU A 390 -1.44 -2.41 -30.30
N GLY A 391 -1.15 -2.58 -31.60
CA GLY A 391 -1.01 -1.49 -32.58
C GLY A 391 -2.33 -1.02 -33.18
#